data_f07c39068fab631ab93940fdf66d2738
#
_entry.id   f07c39068fab631ab93940fdf66d2738
#
_cell.length_a   1.000
_cell.length_b   1.000
_cell.length_c   1.000
_cell.angle_alpha   90.00
_cell.angle_beta   90.00
_cell.angle_gamma   90.00
#
_symmetry.space_group_name_H-M   'P 1'
#
loop_
_entity.id
_entity.type
_entity.pdbx_description
1 polymer ?
#
loop_
_entity_poly.entity_id
_entity_poly.type
_entity_poly.pdbx_seq_one_letter_code
_entity_poly.pdbx_strand_id
1 'polypeptide(L)'
;MKDKLQQIREKAIAEIEGSDGLERLNEVRQAVLGKKGELTAVLKGMKDVAPEDRPKVGQWVNDTRSAIETILEEKMKKLEADALKKRYEAEKIDVTMPSVKHEKGNLHPVTQVRNQLIDIFASMGFEVYEGTEIETDYYNFTALNTPQDHPARDMQDTFYLSPEFLLRTQTSAGQIHVMEAKKPPIKIISPGKVFRSDDDATHSPMFTQMEGLVVDKGITLCDLKGMLDELVKKIFGKETTTRLRPSYFPFTEPSVEVDVSCFQCGGCGCKLCKGTGWIEVLGAGVVNNKVLEGCGIDTNEYSGFAFGIGIERIAMLKYGINNIKLLFESDMRVLKQIDD
;
A
#
# COMPACT_ATOMS: atom_id res chain seq x y z
N MET A 1 -41.41 51.98 52.48
CA MET A 1 -40.28 51.55 51.65
C MET A 1 -40.07 50.05 51.71
N LYS A 2 -40.14 49.39 52.84
CA LYS A 2 -39.98 47.93 52.98
C LYS A 2 -40.99 47.16 52.12
N ASP A 3 -42.28 47.52 52.17
CA ASP A 3 -43.31 46.88 51.34
C ASP A 3 -43.11 47.04 49.86
N LYS A 4 -42.57 48.19 49.40
CA LYS A 4 -42.25 48.42 48.00
C LYS A 4 -41.05 47.55 47.52
N LEU A 5 -40.05 47.34 48.36
CA LEU A 5 -38.94 46.43 48.07
C LEU A 5 -39.39 44.98 48.01
N GLN A 6 -40.31 44.61 48.88
CA GLN A 6 -40.89 43.28 48.89
C GLN A 6 -41.74 43.00 47.64
N GLN A 7 -42.54 43.97 47.19
CA GLN A 7 -43.27 43.87 45.93
C GLN A 7 -42.36 43.77 44.72
N ILE A 8 -41.27 44.56 44.65
CA ILE A 8 -40.28 44.45 43.58
C ILE A 8 -39.60 43.08 43.59
N ARG A 9 -39.27 42.55 44.76
CA ARG A 9 -38.70 41.19 44.91
C ARG A 9 -39.65 40.13 44.39
N GLU A 10 -40.90 40.11 44.85
CA GLU A 10 -41.91 39.12 44.47
C GLU A 10 -42.20 39.15 42.97
N LYS A 11 -42.33 40.35 42.40
CA LYS A 11 -42.50 40.56 40.95
C LYS A 11 -41.30 40.06 40.17
N ALA A 12 -40.07 40.43 40.57
CA ALA A 12 -38.84 40.00 39.91
C ALA A 12 -38.68 38.47 39.95
N ILE A 13 -38.97 37.83 41.08
CA ILE A 13 -38.90 36.38 41.21
C ILE A 13 -39.90 35.72 40.27
N ALA A 14 -41.16 36.18 40.23
CA ALA A 14 -42.17 35.64 39.33
C ALA A 14 -41.80 35.79 37.85
N GLU A 15 -41.21 36.92 37.45
CA GLU A 15 -40.74 37.14 36.09
C GLU A 15 -39.49 36.29 35.75
N ILE A 16 -38.59 36.07 36.71
CA ILE A 16 -37.42 35.16 36.53
C ILE A 16 -37.88 33.73 36.38
N GLU A 17 -38.81 33.26 37.25
CA GLU A 17 -39.35 31.90 37.19
C GLU A 17 -40.11 31.63 35.89
N GLY A 18 -40.88 32.60 35.42
CA GLY A 18 -41.65 32.54 34.18
C GLY A 18 -40.82 32.72 32.89
N SER A 19 -39.51 32.97 33.00
CA SER A 19 -38.67 33.14 31.83
C SER A 19 -38.29 31.82 31.23
N ASP A 20 -38.62 31.60 29.94
CA ASP A 20 -38.35 30.37 29.17
C ASP A 20 -37.06 30.42 28.33
N GLY A 21 -36.37 31.57 28.30
CA GLY A 21 -35.16 31.75 27.52
C GLY A 21 -34.16 32.75 28.13
N LEU A 22 -32.89 32.62 27.73
CA LEU A 22 -31.80 33.47 28.21
C LEU A 22 -31.98 34.96 27.84
N GLU A 23 -32.58 35.25 26.68
CA GLU A 23 -32.85 36.63 26.24
C GLU A 23 -33.86 37.31 27.19
N ARG A 24 -34.95 36.62 27.44
CA ARG A 24 -36.00 37.10 28.36
C ARG A 24 -35.47 37.31 29.78
N LEU A 25 -34.62 36.40 30.24
CA LEU A 25 -33.98 36.50 31.55
C LEU A 25 -33.05 37.72 31.66
N ASN A 26 -32.31 38.02 30.56
CA ASN A 26 -31.49 39.20 30.50
C ASN A 26 -32.29 40.52 30.45
N GLU A 27 -33.46 40.53 29.80
CA GLU A 27 -34.39 41.66 29.85
C GLU A 27 -34.87 41.93 31.27
N VAL A 28 -35.30 40.88 32.00
CA VAL A 28 -35.72 40.96 33.41
C VAL A 28 -34.57 41.47 34.27
N ARG A 29 -33.35 40.95 34.06
CA ARG A 29 -32.14 41.43 34.75
C ARG A 29 -31.93 42.94 34.53
N GLN A 30 -32.05 43.43 33.30
CA GLN A 30 -31.87 44.86 32.97
C GLN A 30 -33.01 45.70 33.57
N ALA A 31 -34.27 45.21 33.55
CA ALA A 31 -35.41 45.94 34.09
C ALA A 31 -35.33 46.11 35.59
N VAL A 32 -34.82 45.11 36.33
CA VAL A 32 -34.74 45.13 37.78
C VAL A 32 -33.43 45.70 38.31
N LEU A 33 -32.29 45.19 37.82
CA LEU A 33 -30.92 45.49 38.31
C LEU A 33 -30.16 46.49 37.49
N GLY A 34 -30.64 46.85 36.30
CA GLY A 34 -29.99 47.78 35.38
C GLY A 34 -29.83 49.19 35.91
N LYS A 35 -29.04 50.03 35.21
CA LYS A 35 -28.83 51.45 35.59
C LYS A 35 -30.10 52.30 35.70
N LYS A 36 -31.16 51.90 34.99
CA LYS A 36 -32.50 52.51 35.04
C LYS A 36 -33.54 51.55 35.65
N GLY A 37 -33.10 50.45 36.29
CA GLY A 37 -33.94 49.42 36.83
C GLY A 37 -34.72 49.86 38.11
N GLU A 38 -35.77 49.09 38.43
CA GLU A 38 -36.65 49.37 39.53
C GLU A 38 -35.92 49.49 40.88
N LEU A 39 -34.96 48.63 41.18
CA LEU A 39 -34.12 48.66 42.38
C LEU A 39 -33.22 49.93 42.41
N THR A 40 -32.68 50.33 41.28
CA THR A 40 -31.82 51.50 41.16
C THR A 40 -32.67 52.79 41.36
N ALA A 41 -33.93 52.76 40.94
CA ALA A 41 -34.85 53.90 41.18
C ALA A 41 -35.17 54.06 42.65
N VAL A 42 -35.33 52.98 43.42
CA VAL A 42 -35.52 53.01 44.88
C VAL A 42 -34.27 53.57 45.58
N LEU A 43 -33.06 53.17 45.14
CA LEU A 43 -31.79 53.72 45.65
C LEU A 43 -31.69 55.26 45.43
N LYS A 44 -32.12 55.76 44.29
CA LYS A 44 -32.14 57.22 44.02
C LYS A 44 -33.12 57.98 44.89
N GLY A 45 -34.28 57.34 45.27
CA GLY A 45 -35.24 57.90 46.21
C GLY A 45 -34.82 57.89 47.67
N MET A 46 -33.64 57.33 48.01
CA MET A 46 -33.10 57.36 49.37
C MET A 46 -32.71 58.79 49.83
N LYS A 47 -32.61 59.73 48.90
CA LYS A 47 -32.37 61.15 49.27
C LYS A 47 -33.49 61.74 50.13
N ASP A 48 -34.70 61.27 50.01
CA ASP A 48 -35.91 61.75 50.70
C ASP A 48 -36.17 61.08 52.04
N VAL A 49 -35.27 60.13 52.47
CA VAL A 49 -35.35 59.39 53.73
C VAL A 49 -34.54 60.08 54.83
N ALA A 50 -35.06 60.07 56.05
CA ALA A 50 -34.38 60.62 57.23
C ALA A 50 -32.95 60.06 57.38
N PRO A 51 -31.94 60.84 57.75
CA PRO A 51 -30.55 60.43 57.83
C PRO A 51 -30.32 59.15 58.69
N GLU A 52 -31.08 58.99 59.72
CA GLU A 52 -31.00 57.87 60.71
C GLU A 52 -31.45 56.52 60.14
N ASP A 53 -32.36 56.52 59.15
CA ASP A 53 -32.93 55.29 58.55
C ASP A 53 -32.25 54.89 57.26
N ARG A 54 -31.38 55.73 56.68
CA ARG A 54 -30.63 55.42 55.42
C ARG A 54 -29.82 54.16 55.48
N PRO A 55 -29.08 53.86 56.57
CA PRO A 55 -28.31 52.61 56.62
C PRO A 55 -29.18 51.34 56.57
N LYS A 56 -30.33 51.39 57.25
CA LYS A 56 -31.30 50.27 57.30
C LYS A 56 -31.95 50.03 55.93
N VAL A 57 -32.31 51.10 55.23
CA VAL A 57 -32.87 51.01 53.88
C VAL A 57 -31.85 50.50 52.89
N GLY A 58 -30.57 50.99 52.98
CA GLY A 58 -29.45 50.48 52.18
C GLY A 58 -29.23 49.00 52.35
N GLN A 59 -29.31 48.48 53.58
CA GLN A 59 -29.17 47.08 53.84
C GLN A 59 -30.33 46.25 53.25
N TRP A 60 -31.59 46.69 53.38
CA TRP A 60 -32.73 45.99 52.77
C TRP A 60 -32.66 45.98 51.24
N VAL A 61 -32.15 47.05 50.60
CA VAL A 61 -31.96 47.05 49.14
C VAL A 61 -30.86 46.09 48.74
N ASN A 62 -29.76 46.01 49.48
CA ASN A 62 -28.69 45.03 49.20
C ASN A 62 -29.13 43.61 49.41
N ASP A 63 -29.87 43.32 50.50
CA ASP A 63 -30.41 41.96 50.74
C ASP A 63 -31.37 41.54 49.62
N THR A 64 -32.25 42.44 49.18
CA THR A 64 -33.17 42.22 48.07
C THR A 64 -32.44 42.00 46.79
N ARG A 65 -31.40 42.79 46.52
CA ARG A 65 -30.55 42.65 45.34
C ARG A 65 -29.85 41.31 45.31
N SER A 66 -29.16 40.93 46.38
CA SER A 66 -28.47 39.65 46.49
C SER A 66 -29.41 38.47 46.31
N ALA A 67 -30.60 38.52 46.89
CA ALA A 67 -31.59 37.46 46.72
C ALA A 67 -32.08 37.32 45.27
N ILE A 68 -32.29 38.44 44.56
CA ILE A 68 -32.69 38.44 43.16
C ILE A 68 -31.53 37.95 42.29
N GLU A 69 -30.27 38.41 42.53
CA GLU A 69 -29.10 37.96 41.81
C GLU A 69 -28.86 36.47 41.95
N THR A 70 -29.01 35.91 43.13
CA THR A 70 -28.87 34.44 43.36
C THR A 70 -29.88 33.64 42.54
N ILE A 71 -31.19 33.99 42.61
CA ILE A 71 -32.23 33.28 41.86
C ILE A 71 -32.05 33.42 40.36
N LEU A 72 -31.59 34.58 39.91
CA LEU A 72 -31.32 34.86 38.51
C LEU A 72 -30.12 34.03 37.98
N GLU A 73 -29.05 33.89 38.76
CA GLU A 73 -27.89 33.04 38.42
C GLU A 73 -28.28 31.55 38.40
N GLU A 74 -29.08 31.09 39.36
CA GLU A 74 -29.54 29.70 39.35
C GLU A 74 -30.40 29.37 38.12
N LYS A 75 -31.35 30.28 37.78
CA LYS A 75 -32.20 30.12 36.61
C LYS A 75 -31.38 30.15 35.31
N MET A 76 -30.39 31.05 35.24
CA MET A 76 -29.49 31.18 34.08
C MET A 76 -28.70 29.90 33.86
N LYS A 77 -28.07 29.35 34.91
CA LYS A 77 -27.35 28.07 34.85
C LYS A 77 -28.25 26.93 34.40
N LYS A 78 -29.51 26.91 34.89
CA LYS A 78 -30.49 25.88 34.49
C LYS A 78 -30.82 25.97 32.98
N LEU A 79 -31.14 27.18 32.50
CA LEU A 79 -31.48 27.39 31.09
C LEU A 79 -30.31 27.10 30.18
N GLU A 80 -29.07 27.44 30.56
CA GLU A 80 -27.86 27.11 29.83
C GLU A 80 -27.63 25.59 29.76
N ALA A 81 -27.83 24.89 30.88
CA ALA A 81 -27.72 23.44 30.93
C ALA A 81 -28.78 22.73 30.07
N ASP A 82 -30.04 23.22 30.11
CA ASP A 82 -31.12 22.69 29.28
C ASP A 82 -30.88 22.96 27.79
N ALA A 83 -30.38 24.15 27.44
CA ALA A 83 -30.00 24.49 26.06
C ALA A 83 -28.86 23.61 25.57
N LEU A 84 -27.86 23.38 26.41
CA LEU A 84 -26.73 22.50 26.09
C LEU A 84 -27.18 21.04 25.90
N LYS A 85 -28.06 20.56 26.76
CA LYS A 85 -28.64 19.21 26.67
C LYS A 85 -29.44 19.02 25.37
N LYS A 86 -30.28 19.99 25.01
CA LYS A 86 -31.05 19.98 23.76
C LYS A 86 -30.11 19.98 22.54
N ARG A 87 -29.03 20.75 22.61
CA ARG A 87 -28.03 20.79 21.57
C ARG A 87 -27.32 19.42 21.41
N TYR A 88 -26.92 18.80 22.52
CA TYR A 88 -26.28 17.45 22.46
C TYR A 88 -27.24 16.38 21.94
N GLU A 89 -28.54 16.47 22.28
CA GLU A 89 -29.54 15.54 21.73
C GLU A 89 -29.74 15.74 20.20
N ALA A 90 -29.74 17.00 19.74
CA ALA A 90 -29.86 17.32 18.31
C ALA A 90 -28.61 16.98 17.49
N GLU A 91 -27.43 17.12 18.10
CA GLU A 91 -26.13 16.83 17.45
C GLU A 91 -25.72 15.34 17.62
N LYS A 92 -26.56 14.51 18.28
CA LYS A 92 -26.28 13.09 18.48
C LYS A 92 -26.22 12.36 17.13
N ILE A 93 -25.06 11.79 16.83
CA ILE A 93 -24.84 10.94 15.65
C ILE A 93 -24.80 9.48 16.07
N ASP A 94 -25.32 8.61 15.23
CA ASP A 94 -25.21 7.18 15.41
C ASP A 94 -23.81 6.71 15.00
N VAL A 95 -22.94 6.49 15.98
CA VAL A 95 -21.55 6.03 15.75
C VAL A 95 -21.48 4.56 15.29
N THR A 96 -22.62 3.84 15.29
CA THR A 96 -22.67 2.47 14.76
C THR A 96 -22.97 2.43 13.27
N MET A 97 -23.33 3.56 12.65
CA MET A 97 -23.48 3.62 11.21
C MET A 97 -22.14 3.30 10.52
N PRO A 98 -22.15 2.36 9.55
CA PRO A 98 -20.92 2.03 8.83
C PRO A 98 -20.43 3.27 8.06
N SER A 99 -19.12 3.52 8.13
CA SER A 99 -18.50 4.53 7.28
C SER A 99 -18.60 4.16 5.81
N VAL A 100 -18.59 5.14 4.92
CA VAL A 100 -18.41 4.90 3.49
C VAL A 100 -17.06 4.21 3.30
N LYS A 101 -17.09 2.94 2.86
CA LYS A 101 -15.87 2.21 2.54
C LYS A 101 -15.23 2.88 1.33
N HIS A 102 -14.07 3.48 1.54
CA HIS A 102 -13.21 3.86 0.42
C HIS A 102 -12.63 2.57 -0.16
N GLU A 103 -12.87 2.32 -1.44
CA GLU A 103 -12.22 1.21 -2.15
C GLU A 103 -10.71 1.50 -2.18
N LYS A 104 -9.92 0.60 -1.60
CA LYS A 104 -8.47 0.63 -1.72
C LYS A 104 -8.11 0.03 -3.08
N GLY A 105 -7.22 0.67 -3.81
CA GLY A 105 -6.63 0.07 -4.99
C GLY A 105 -5.61 -1.00 -4.57
N ASN A 106 -5.54 -2.09 -5.34
CA ASN A 106 -4.57 -3.16 -5.15
C ASN A 106 -3.51 -3.06 -6.25
N LEU A 107 -2.28 -3.49 -5.94
CA LEU A 107 -1.25 -3.65 -6.96
C LEU A 107 -1.63 -4.77 -7.92
N HIS A 108 -1.28 -4.61 -9.19
CA HIS A 108 -1.47 -5.65 -10.20
C HIS A 108 -0.72 -6.93 -9.80
N PRO A 109 -1.27 -8.16 -10.00
CA PRO A 109 -0.66 -9.42 -9.56
C PRO A 109 0.78 -9.61 -10.04
N VAL A 110 1.08 -9.26 -11.29
CA VAL A 110 2.43 -9.31 -11.85
C VAL A 110 3.37 -8.35 -11.11
N THR A 111 2.88 -7.16 -10.74
CA THR A 111 3.67 -6.18 -9.96
C THR A 111 3.94 -6.70 -8.56
N GLN A 112 2.97 -7.32 -7.90
CA GLN A 112 3.15 -7.93 -6.57
C GLN A 112 4.22 -9.01 -6.61
N VAL A 113 4.13 -9.94 -7.57
CA VAL A 113 5.11 -11.02 -7.73
C VAL A 113 6.50 -10.47 -8.09
N ARG A 114 6.57 -9.48 -9.00
CA ARG A 114 7.84 -8.82 -9.35
C ARG A 114 8.50 -8.23 -8.11
N ASN A 115 7.76 -7.46 -7.32
CA ASN A 115 8.28 -6.85 -6.10
C ASN A 115 8.72 -7.89 -5.08
N GLN A 116 7.91 -8.94 -4.86
CA GLN A 116 8.27 -10.05 -3.98
C GLN A 116 9.57 -10.74 -4.41
N LEU A 117 9.74 -11.00 -5.71
CA LEU A 117 10.98 -11.58 -6.26
C LEU A 117 12.18 -10.66 -6.05
N ILE A 118 12.02 -9.36 -6.30
CA ILE A 118 13.08 -8.36 -6.06
C ILE A 118 13.49 -8.37 -4.59
N ASP A 119 12.55 -8.34 -3.65
CA ASP A 119 12.82 -8.36 -2.21
C ASP A 119 13.55 -9.64 -1.78
N ILE A 120 13.13 -10.81 -2.33
CA ILE A 120 13.77 -12.09 -2.06
C ILE A 120 15.23 -12.06 -2.54
N PHE A 121 15.48 -11.65 -3.79
CA PHE A 121 16.84 -11.61 -4.34
C PHE A 121 17.71 -10.53 -3.70
N ALA A 122 17.14 -9.35 -3.39
CA ALA A 122 17.85 -8.31 -2.64
C ALA A 122 18.27 -8.82 -1.25
N SER A 123 17.42 -9.62 -0.56
CA SER A 123 17.78 -10.25 0.71
C SER A 123 18.91 -11.28 0.59
N MET A 124 19.14 -11.80 -0.62
CA MET A 124 20.26 -12.71 -0.96
C MET A 124 21.49 -11.96 -1.44
N GLY A 125 21.46 -10.61 -1.52
CA GLY A 125 22.57 -9.76 -1.95
C GLY A 125 22.67 -9.55 -3.46
N PHE A 126 21.57 -9.70 -4.21
CA PHE A 126 21.55 -9.34 -5.63
C PHE A 126 21.29 -7.83 -5.80
N GLU A 127 21.96 -7.22 -6.77
CA GLU A 127 21.68 -5.89 -7.28
C GLU A 127 20.61 -5.97 -8.37
N VAL A 128 19.76 -4.95 -8.49
CA VAL A 128 18.77 -4.84 -9.58
C VAL A 128 19.39 -4.07 -10.73
N TYR A 129 19.39 -4.64 -11.92
CA TYR A 129 19.80 -4.00 -13.16
C TYR A 129 18.60 -3.86 -14.11
N GLU A 130 18.24 -2.65 -14.49
CA GLU A 130 17.19 -2.38 -15.46
C GLU A 130 17.82 -2.10 -16.82
N GLY A 131 17.61 -3.02 -17.79
CA GLY A 131 18.08 -2.89 -19.17
C GLY A 131 17.03 -2.24 -20.07
N THR A 132 17.44 -1.92 -21.31
CA THR A 132 16.58 -1.34 -22.36
C THR A 132 15.64 -2.38 -22.96
N GLU A 133 14.45 -1.96 -23.40
CA GLU A 133 13.48 -2.84 -24.09
C GLU A 133 13.86 -3.02 -25.59
N ILE A 134 14.52 -2.03 -26.17
CA ILE A 134 15.08 -2.10 -27.52
C ILE A 134 16.56 -2.44 -27.41
N GLU A 135 16.94 -3.51 -28.06
CA GLU A 135 18.33 -4.01 -28.04
C GLU A 135 18.87 -4.19 -29.45
N THR A 136 20.18 -4.27 -29.55
CA THR A 136 20.82 -4.71 -30.81
C THR A 136 20.76 -6.23 -30.93
N ASP A 137 20.78 -6.72 -32.16
CA ASP A 137 20.90 -8.14 -32.45
C ASP A 137 22.14 -8.76 -31.79
N TYR A 138 23.22 -8.00 -31.68
CA TYR A 138 24.46 -8.43 -31.02
C TYR A 138 24.20 -8.81 -29.54
N TYR A 139 23.63 -7.92 -28.76
CA TYR A 139 23.39 -8.17 -27.32
C TYR A 139 22.28 -9.18 -27.05
N ASN A 140 21.23 -9.21 -27.90
CA ASN A 140 20.14 -10.13 -27.71
C ASN A 140 20.48 -11.57 -28.13
N PHE A 141 21.42 -11.77 -29.06
CA PHE A 141 21.75 -13.09 -29.62
C PHE A 141 23.24 -13.37 -29.68
N THR A 142 24.03 -12.61 -30.42
CA THR A 142 25.41 -12.97 -30.75
C THR A 142 26.31 -13.06 -29.52
N ALA A 143 26.24 -12.08 -28.60
CA ALA A 143 27.01 -12.07 -27.36
C ALA A 143 26.57 -13.20 -26.40
N LEU A 144 25.35 -13.73 -26.57
CA LEU A 144 24.80 -14.87 -25.84
C LEU A 144 25.07 -16.23 -26.54
N ASN A 145 26.16 -16.32 -27.29
CA ASN A 145 26.56 -17.55 -28.00
C ASN A 145 25.50 -18.07 -29.00
N THR A 146 24.73 -17.15 -29.60
CA THR A 146 23.70 -17.45 -30.60
C THR A 146 24.06 -16.68 -31.92
N PRO A 147 25.02 -17.17 -32.70
CA PRO A 147 25.43 -16.54 -33.97
C PRO A 147 24.30 -16.55 -35.01
N GLN A 148 24.50 -15.84 -36.14
CA GLN A 148 23.44 -15.66 -37.14
C GLN A 148 22.85 -16.95 -37.69
N ASP A 149 23.65 -17.97 -37.86
CA ASP A 149 23.24 -19.27 -38.42
C ASP A 149 22.77 -20.26 -37.36
N HIS A 150 22.57 -19.83 -36.11
CA HIS A 150 22.20 -20.74 -35.01
C HIS A 150 20.71 -21.05 -35.06
N PRO A 151 20.28 -22.36 -35.06
CA PRO A 151 18.85 -22.73 -35.13
C PRO A 151 17.96 -22.14 -34.01
N ALA A 152 18.54 -21.80 -32.86
CA ALA A 152 17.80 -21.20 -31.76
C ALA A 152 17.24 -19.80 -32.11
N ARG A 153 17.74 -19.14 -33.16
CA ARG A 153 17.15 -17.87 -33.63
C ARG A 153 15.79 -18.06 -34.28
N ASP A 154 15.63 -19.15 -35.06
CA ASP A 154 14.39 -19.49 -35.74
C ASP A 154 13.30 -19.95 -34.77
N MET A 155 13.72 -20.41 -33.60
CA MET A 155 12.77 -20.81 -32.52
C MET A 155 12.18 -19.64 -31.72
N GLN A 156 12.75 -18.43 -31.90
CA GLN A 156 12.27 -17.22 -31.23
C GLN A 156 11.73 -16.23 -32.25
N ASP A 157 10.42 -16.25 -32.46
CA ASP A 157 9.76 -15.24 -33.29
C ASP A 157 9.98 -13.84 -32.72
N THR A 158 10.88 -13.08 -33.35
CA THR A 158 11.44 -11.83 -32.87
C THR A 158 10.82 -10.63 -33.59
N PHE A 159 10.46 -9.59 -32.87
CA PHE A 159 10.04 -8.32 -33.42
C PHE A 159 11.24 -7.44 -33.76
N TYR A 160 11.66 -7.44 -35.04
CA TYR A 160 12.71 -6.55 -35.54
C TYR A 160 12.13 -5.17 -35.88
N LEU A 161 12.80 -4.13 -35.41
CA LEU A 161 12.53 -2.72 -35.79
C LEU A 161 13.35 -2.30 -37.01
N SER A 162 14.54 -2.86 -37.14
CA SER A 162 15.46 -2.74 -38.28
C SER A 162 16.35 -3.99 -38.33
N PRO A 163 17.18 -4.16 -39.35
CA PRO A 163 18.12 -5.30 -39.37
C PRO A 163 19.09 -5.36 -38.18
N GLU A 164 19.27 -4.26 -37.46
CA GLU A 164 20.21 -4.14 -36.34
C GLU A 164 19.54 -4.07 -35.00
N PHE A 165 18.30 -3.54 -34.92
CA PHE A 165 17.54 -3.33 -33.67
C PHE A 165 16.29 -4.16 -33.61
N LEU A 166 15.98 -4.65 -32.41
CA LEU A 166 14.84 -5.49 -32.13
C LEU A 166 14.22 -5.17 -30.74
N LEU A 167 13.01 -5.63 -30.52
CA LEU A 167 12.45 -5.73 -29.17
C LEU A 167 13.03 -6.97 -28.50
N ARG A 168 13.67 -6.83 -27.36
CA ARG A 168 14.38 -7.92 -26.67
C ARG A 168 13.45 -9.12 -26.42
N THR A 169 13.91 -10.30 -26.73
CA THR A 169 13.19 -11.56 -26.52
C THR A 169 13.41 -12.16 -25.14
N GLN A 170 14.39 -11.63 -24.41
CA GLN A 170 14.84 -12.04 -23.08
C GLN A 170 15.55 -10.87 -22.40
N THR A 171 15.69 -10.92 -21.07
CA THR A 171 16.44 -9.90 -20.32
C THR A 171 17.93 -10.18 -20.22
N SER A 172 18.43 -11.26 -20.86
CA SER A 172 19.82 -11.72 -20.84
C SER A 172 20.82 -10.71 -21.40
N ALA A 173 20.40 -9.81 -22.31
CA ALA A 173 21.25 -8.71 -22.77
C ALA A 173 21.80 -7.88 -21.61
N GLY A 174 21.00 -7.68 -20.56
CA GLY A 174 21.43 -6.97 -19.35
C GLY A 174 22.59 -7.65 -18.63
N GLN A 175 22.72 -8.98 -18.73
CA GLN A 175 23.85 -9.72 -18.16
C GLN A 175 25.17 -9.37 -18.91
N ILE A 176 25.11 -9.29 -20.23
CA ILE A 176 26.26 -8.90 -21.05
C ILE A 176 26.68 -7.48 -20.72
N HIS A 177 25.75 -6.52 -20.73
CA HIS A 177 26.05 -5.11 -20.40
C HIS A 177 26.73 -4.97 -19.04
N VAL A 178 26.29 -5.73 -18.02
CA VAL A 178 26.89 -5.68 -16.68
C VAL A 178 28.27 -6.34 -16.68
N MET A 179 28.47 -7.48 -17.35
CA MET A 179 29.75 -8.17 -17.42
C MET A 179 30.82 -7.35 -18.18
N GLU A 180 30.42 -6.57 -19.19
CA GLU A 180 31.30 -5.63 -19.87
C GLU A 180 31.66 -4.40 -19.03
N ALA A 181 30.73 -3.93 -18.18
CA ALA A 181 30.91 -2.74 -17.35
C ALA A 181 31.58 -2.99 -16.00
N LYS A 182 31.43 -4.19 -15.42
CA LYS A 182 31.93 -4.54 -14.08
C LYS A 182 32.78 -5.80 -14.12
N LYS A 183 33.82 -5.84 -13.29
CA LYS A 183 34.59 -7.07 -13.04
C LYS A 183 33.89 -7.91 -11.93
N PRO A 184 34.05 -9.26 -11.98
CA PRO A 184 33.61 -10.10 -10.89
C PRO A 184 34.19 -9.68 -9.51
N PRO A 185 33.47 -9.90 -8.40
CA PRO A 185 32.21 -10.64 -8.31
C PRO A 185 30.98 -9.87 -8.82
N ILE A 186 30.12 -10.54 -9.57
CA ILE A 186 28.87 -9.99 -10.11
C ILE A 186 27.70 -10.80 -9.56
N LYS A 187 26.65 -10.12 -9.08
CA LYS A 187 25.45 -10.75 -8.56
C LYS A 187 24.25 -9.85 -8.80
N ILE A 188 23.53 -10.09 -9.88
CA ILE A 188 22.46 -9.23 -10.36
C ILE A 188 21.19 -9.99 -10.69
N ILE A 189 20.04 -9.28 -10.61
CA ILE A 189 18.79 -9.64 -11.29
C ILE A 189 18.43 -8.55 -12.28
N SER A 190 17.87 -8.97 -13.43
CA SER A 190 17.41 -8.06 -14.48
C SER A 190 15.90 -8.32 -14.75
N PRO A 191 15.00 -7.62 -14.04
CA PRO A 191 13.57 -7.68 -14.32
C PRO A 191 13.23 -6.77 -15.51
N GLY A 192 12.30 -7.22 -16.37
CA GLY A 192 11.85 -6.35 -17.46
C GLY A 192 10.86 -7.03 -18.39
N LYS A 193 10.23 -6.22 -19.24
CA LYS A 193 9.37 -6.71 -20.31
C LYS A 193 10.20 -7.33 -21.41
N VAL A 194 9.66 -8.39 -22.00
CA VAL A 194 10.23 -9.08 -23.15
C VAL A 194 9.14 -9.34 -24.19
N PHE A 195 9.53 -9.53 -25.44
CA PHE A 195 8.62 -9.54 -26.57
C PHE A 195 8.90 -10.74 -27.48
N ARG A 196 7.84 -11.53 -27.75
CA ARG A 196 7.86 -12.68 -28.68
C ARG A 196 6.55 -12.68 -29.43
N SER A 197 6.52 -13.17 -30.68
CA SER A 197 5.30 -13.11 -31.47
C SER A 197 4.24 -14.18 -31.11
N ASP A 198 4.52 -15.01 -30.11
CA ASP A 198 3.60 -16.03 -29.60
C ASP A 198 2.34 -15.42 -28.96
N ASP A 199 1.15 -15.91 -29.36
CA ASP A 199 -0.13 -15.49 -28.78
C ASP A 199 -1.10 -16.66 -28.63
N ASP A 200 -1.19 -17.24 -27.42
CA ASP A 200 -2.16 -18.27 -27.09
C ASP A 200 -2.70 -18.11 -25.64
N ALA A 201 -3.32 -19.13 -25.06
CA ALA A 201 -3.86 -19.06 -23.69
C ALA A 201 -2.79 -19.03 -22.59
N THR A 202 -1.53 -19.38 -22.94
CA THR A 202 -0.39 -19.48 -22.03
C THR A 202 0.75 -18.54 -22.40
N HIS A 203 0.70 -17.93 -23.57
CA HIS A 203 1.68 -17.02 -24.11
C HIS A 203 1.04 -15.69 -24.51
N SER A 204 1.78 -14.61 -24.30
CA SER A 204 1.42 -13.26 -24.70
C SER A 204 2.59 -12.64 -25.50
N PRO A 205 2.30 -11.83 -26.53
CA PRO A 205 3.35 -11.15 -27.27
C PRO A 205 4.29 -10.28 -26.44
N MET A 206 3.81 -9.82 -25.30
CA MET A 206 4.58 -9.14 -24.26
C MET A 206 4.35 -9.83 -22.94
N PHE A 207 5.41 -10.14 -22.21
CA PHE A 207 5.37 -10.65 -20.85
C PHE A 207 6.55 -10.12 -20.04
N THR A 208 6.57 -10.35 -18.75
CA THR A 208 7.63 -9.89 -17.86
C THR A 208 8.54 -11.06 -17.47
N GLN A 209 9.83 -10.88 -17.62
CA GLN A 209 10.84 -11.84 -17.24
C GLN A 209 11.75 -11.24 -16.17
N MET A 210 12.29 -12.07 -15.30
CA MET A 210 13.38 -11.72 -14.40
C MET A 210 14.49 -12.74 -14.58
N GLU A 211 15.65 -12.29 -15.00
CA GLU A 211 16.83 -13.14 -15.07
C GLU A 211 17.83 -12.76 -14.01
N GLY A 212 18.58 -13.75 -13.53
CA GLY A 212 19.66 -13.55 -12.58
C GLY A 212 20.96 -14.08 -13.09
N LEU A 213 22.05 -13.41 -12.72
CA LEU A 213 23.44 -13.77 -13.03
C LEU A 213 24.26 -13.70 -11.76
N VAL A 214 25.05 -14.74 -11.53
CA VAL A 214 26.13 -14.74 -10.53
C VAL A 214 27.43 -15.13 -11.23
N VAL A 215 28.48 -14.33 -11.10
CA VAL A 215 29.82 -14.65 -11.57
C VAL A 215 30.80 -14.38 -10.44
N ASP A 216 31.48 -15.43 -10.00
CA ASP A 216 32.50 -15.36 -8.97
C ASP A 216 33.46 -16.53 -9.07
N LYS A 217 34.47 -16.64 -8.18
CA LYS A 217 35.41 -17.75 -8.16
C LYS A 217 34.73 -19.03 -7.69
N GLY A 218 34.90 -20.11 -8.47
CA GLY A 218 34.48 -21.45 -8.09
C GLY A 218 32.98 -21.68 -8.02
N ILE A 219 32.19 -20.88 -8.74
CA ILE A 219 30.72 -21.05 -8.82
C ILE A 219 30.37 -22.34 -9.57
N THR A 220 29.41 -23.08 -9.03
CA THR A 220 29.01 -24.42 -9.51
C THR A 220 27.51 -24.55 -9.73
N LEU A 221 27.09 -25.63 -10.37
CA LEU A 221 25.67 -26.00 -10.49
C LEU A 221 25.03 -26.26 -9.12
N CYS A 222 25.80 -26.67 -8.11
CA CYS A 222 25.31 -26.88 -6.74
C CYS A 222 24.94 -25.55 -6.08
N ASP A 223 25.70 -24.49 -6.31
CA ASP A 223 25.40 -23.14 -5.81
C ASP A 223 24.11 -22.63 -6.44
N LEU A 224 23.92 -22.81 -7.75
CA LEU A 224 22.67 -22.51 -8.44
C LEU A 224 21.50 -23.27 -7.80
N LYS A 225 21.64 -24.58 -7.62
CA LYS A 225 20.58 -25.39 -7.00
C LYS A 225 20.25 -24.92 -5.58
N GLY A 226 21.24 -24.65 -4.76
CA GLY A 226 21.04 -24.15 -3.37
C GLY A 226 20.28 -22.83 -3.35
N MET A 227 20.65 -21.89 -4.20
CA MET A 227 19.98 -20.60 -4.34
C MET A 227 18.51 -20.76 -4.81
N LEU A 228 18.28 -21.65 -5.81
CA LEU A 228 16.93 -21.92 -6.31
C LEU A 228 16.04 -22.65 -5.27
N ASP A 229 16.60 -23.56 -4.48
CA ASP A 229 15.87 -24.21 -3.38
C ASP A 229 15.37 -23.18 -2.35
N GLU A 230 16.19 -22.19 -2.01
CA GLU A 230 15.79 -21.11 -1.11
C GLU A 230 14.72 -20.19 -1.75
N LEU A 231 14.86 -19.86 -3.02
CA LEU A 231 13.89 -19.08 -3.77
C LEU A 231 12.51 -19.72 -3.76
N VAL A 232 12.41 -21.01 -4.15
CA VAL A 232 11.12 -21.70 -4.28
C VAL A 232 10.43 -21.90 -2.93
N LYS A 233 11.20 -22.12 -1.86
CA LYS A 233 10.65 -22.20 -0.49
C LYS A 233 10.04 -20.87 -0.05
N LYS A 234 10.65 -19.74 -0.41
CA LYS A 234 10.12 -18.40 -0.10
C LYS A 234 8.87 -18.06 -0.92
N ILE A 235 8.75 -18.58 -2.16
CA ILE A 235 7.61 -18.28 -3.04
C ILE A 235 6.44 -19.25 -2.80
N PHE A 236 6.70 -20.56 -2.75
CA PHE A 236 5.68 -21.62 -2.77
C PHE A 236 5.52 -22.36 -1.45
N GLY A 237 6.34 -22.04 -0.44
CA GLY A 237 6.29 -22.64 0.89
C GLY A 237 7.46 -23.56 1.21
N LYS A 238 7.71 -23.75 2.51
CA LYS A 238 8.90 -24.41 3.06
C LYS A 238 9.10 -25.87 2.62
N GLU A 239 8.02 -26.55 2.30
CA GLU A 239 8.05 -27.98 1.89
C GLU A 239 8.34 -28.16 0.40
N THR A 240 8.43 -27.07 -0.36
CA THR A 240 8.70 -27.12 -1.80
C THR A 240 10.18 -27.45 -2.05
N THR A 241 10.41 -28.42 -2.94
CA THR A 241 11.75 -28.86 -3.36
C THR A 241 11.93 -28.66 -4.85
N THR A 242 13.20 -28.51 -5.30
CA THR A 242 13.52 -28.42 -6.72
C THR A 242 14.04 -29.73 -7.30
N ARG A 243 13.77 -29.93 -8.59
CA ARG A 243 14.37 -30.97 -9.41
C ARG A 243 14.96 -30.33 -10.68
N LEU A 244 16.21 -30.67 -11.00
CA LEU A 244 16.87 -30.22 -12.21
C LEU A 244 16.71 -31.29 -13.29
N ARG A 245 16.23 -30.89 -14.48
CA ARG A 245 16.20 -31.73 -15.68
C ARG A 245 17.18 -31.20 -16.70
N PRO A 246 17.99 -32.04 -17.38
CA PRO A 246 18.86 -31.56 -18.47
C PRO A 246 18.06 -30.83 -19.55
N SER A 247 18.61 -29.73 -20.03
CA SER A 247 18.05 -28.93 -21.12
C SER A 247 19.18 -28.35 -21.97
N TYR A 248 18.86 -27.53 -22.95
CA TYR A 248 19.83 -26.85 -23.79
C TYR A 248 19.49 -25.39 -23.96
N PHE A 249 20.43 -24.53 -23.60
CA PHE A 249 20.42 -23.10 -23.93
C PHE A 249 21.81 -22.72 -24.46
N PRO A 250 21.91 -21.90 -25.55
CA PRO A 250 23.20 -21.58 -26.13
C PRO A 250 24.20 -20.90 -25.20
N PHE A 251 23.66 -20.13 -24.24
CA PHE A 251 24.43 -19.28 -23.32
C PHE A 251 24.75 -19.97 -21.96
N THR A 252 24.31 -21.21 -21.74
CA THR A 252 24.66 -22.01 -20.56
C THR A 252 25.09 -23.43 -20.92
N GLU A 253 26.02 -23.98 -20.11
CA GLU A 253 26.51 -25.37 -20.24
C GLU A 253 27.11 -25.81 -18.88
N PRO A 254 26.53 -26.79 -18.18
CA PRO A 254 25.25 -27.46 -18.49
C PRO A 254 24.04 -26.54 -18.31
N SER A 255 23.02 -26.80 -19.14
CA SER A 255 21.72 -26.16 -19.05
C SER A 255 20.71 -27.08 -18.35
N VAL A 256 19.82 -26.52 -17.59
CA VAL A 256 18.78 -27.24 -16.86
C VAL A 256 17.44 -26.51 -16.90
N GLU A 257 16.37 -27.27 -16.97
CA GLU A 257 15.03 -26.83 -16.59
C GLU A 257 14.81 -27.17 -15.13
N VAL A 258 14.16 -26.28 -14.42
CA VAL A 258 13.92 -26.40 -12.99
C VAL A 258 12.43 -26.62 -12.72
N ASP A 259 12.14 -27.81 -12.19
CA ASP A 259 10.82 -28.15 -11.73
C ASP A 259 10.74 -27.97 -10.20
N VAL A 260 9.55 -27.58 -9.72
CA VAL A 260 9.23 -27.55 -8.30
C VAL A 260 8.23 -28.65 -7.96
N SER A 261 8.35 -29.25 -6.77
CA SER A 261 7.34 -30.16 -6.27
C SER A 261 5.99 -29.44 -6.21
N CYS A 262 4.93 -30.09 -6.66
CA CYS A 262 3.61 -29.44 -6.72
C CYS A 262 3.13 -29.07 -5.32
N PHE A 263 3.10 -27.78 -5.04
CA PHE A 263 2.71 -27.22 -3.75
C PHE A 263 1.21 -27.43 -3.44
N GLN A 264 0.37 -27.67 -4.46
CA GLN A 264 -1.05 -27.94 -4.26
C GLN A 264 -1.32 -29.37 -3.77
N CYS A 265 -0.59 -30.38 -4.27
CA CYS A 265 -0.83 -31.78 -3.93
C CYS A 265 0.34 -32.43 -3.19
N GLY A 266 1.36 -31.66 -2.79
CA GLY A 266 2.54 -32.22 -2.10
C GLY A 266 3.31 -33.28 -2.93
N GLY A 267 3.24 -33.21 -4.28
CA GLY A 267 3.93 -34.19 -5.16
C GLY A 267 3.12 -35.41 -5.52
N CYS A 268 1.89 -35.63 -5.00
CA CYS A 268 1.08 -36.81 -5.24
C CYS A 268 0.45 -36.89 -6.63
N GLY A 269 0.41 -35.80 -7.37
CA GLY A 269 -0.24 -35.68 -8.68
C GLY A 269 -1.64 -35.10 -8.59
N CYS A 270 -1.90 -34.00 -9.32
CA CYS A 270 -3.20 -33.34 -9.39
C CYS A 270 -3.40 -32.70 -10.77
N LYS A 271 -4.54 -31.99 -10.96
CA LYS A 271 -4.85 -31.29 -12.22
C LYS A 271 -3.81 -30.21 -12.55
N LEU A 272 -3.31 -29.48 -11.55
CA LEU A 272 -2.31 -28.42 -11.75
C LEU A 272 -1.00 -28.98 -12.31
N CYS A 273 -0.46 -30.04 -11.73
CA CYS A 273 0.77 -30.67 -12.17
C CYS A 273 0.53 -31.77 -13.24
N LYS A 274 -0.69 -31.87 -13.78
CA LYS A 274 -1.08 -32.88 -14.81
C LYS A 274 -0.72 -34.31 -14.41
N GLY A 275 -0.85 -34.65 -13.11
CA GLY A 275 -0.57 -35.97 -12.56
C GLY A 275 0.91 -36.30 -12.29
N THR A 276 1.84 -35.41 -12.66
CA THR A 276 3.30 -35.68 -12.55
C THR A 276 3.88 -35.47 -11.16
N GLY A 277 3.20 -34.66 -10.31
CA GLY A 277 3.72 -34.20 -9.02
C GLY A 277 4.74 -33.05 -9.12
N TRP A 278 5.09 -32.59 -10.33
CA TRP A 278 6.10 -31.57 -10.61
C TRP A 278 5.57 -30.51 -11.55
N ILE A 279 6.04 -29.28 -11.37
CA ILE A 279 5.67 -28.10 -12.18
C ILE A 279 6.95 -27.44 -12.65
N GLU A 280 7.11 -27.30 -13.95
CA GLU A 280 8.20 -26.53 -14.54
C GLU A 280 8.00 -25.03 -14.29
N VAL A 281 9.05 -24.36 -13.81
CA VAL A 281 9.00 -22.97 -13.38
C VAL A 281 9.96 -22.08 -14.14
N LEU A 282 11.21 -22.55 -14.40
CA LEU A 282 12.26 -21.71 -14.97
C LEU A 282 13.36 -22.54 -15.66
N GLY A 283 14.10 -21.86 -16.55
CA GLY A 283 15.34 -22.35 -17.13
C GLY A 283 16.56 -21.74 -16.42
N ALA A 284 17.64 -22.54 -16.31
CA ALA A 284 18.86 -22.12 -15.66
C ALA A 284 20.09 -22.88 -16.19
N GLY A 285 21.27 -22.49 -15.76
CA GLY A 285 22.48 -23.25 -16.07
C GLY A 285 23.78 -22.54 -15.64
N VAL A 286 24.88 -23.22 -15.80
CA VAL A 286 26.20 -22.61 -15.66
C VAL A 286 26.48 -21.79 -16.92
N VAL A 287 26.96 -20.55 -16.74
CA VAL A 287 27.21 -19.67 -17.88
C VAL A 287 28.28 -20.27 -18.79
N ASN A 288 28.03 -20.31 -20.11
CA ASN A 288 28.96 -20.83 -21.08
C ASN A 288 30.25 -20.00 -21.09
N ASN A 289 31.39 -20.67 -21.08
CA ASN A 289 32.71 -20.01 -21.08
C ASN A 289 32.87 -18.99 -22.23
N LYS A 290 32.33 -19.28 -23.42
CA LYS A 290 32.39 -18.36 -24.56
C LYS A 290 31.67 -17.01 -24.25
N VAL A 291 30.63 -17.02 -23.45
CA VAL A 291 29.93 -15.80 -23.04
C VAL A 291 30.78 -14.99 -22.08
N LEU A 292 31.38 -15.66 -21.07
CA LEU A 292 32.31 -15.00 -20.13
C LEU A 292 33.52 -14.43 -20.83
N GLU A 293 34.17 -15.21 -21.71
CA GLU A 293 35.33 -14.81 -22.49
C GLU A 293 35.00 -13.64 -23.43
N GLY A 294 33.79 -13.66 -24.04
CA GLY A 294 33.30 -12.56 -24.89
C GLY A 294 33.17 -11.24 -24.13
N CYS A 295 32.93 -11.29 -22.82
CA CYS A 295 32.89 -10.13 -21.93
C CYS A 295 34.25 -9.82 -21.26
N GLY A 296 35.35 -10.52 -21.67
CA GLY A 296 36.69 -10.29 -21.12
C GLY A 296 36.90 -10.83 -19.70
N ILE A 297 36.13 -11.83 -19.28
CA ILE A 297 36.23 -12.50 -17.98
C ILE A 297 37.11 -13.75 -18.13
N ASP A 298 38.14 -13.91 -17.27
CA ASP A 298 39.02 -15.07 -17.28
C ASP A 298 38.32 -16.30 -16.73
N THR A 299 38.02 -17.27 -17.59
CA THR A 299 37.31 -18.52 -17.25
C THR A 299 38.16 -19.53 -16.49
N ASN A 300 39.50 -19.30 -16.36
CA ASN A 300 40.32 -20.09 -15.44
C ASN A 300 40.17 -19.66 -13.99
N GLU A 301 39.74 -18.43 -13.74
CA GLU A 301 39.56 -17.88 -12.40
C GLU A 301 38.08 -17.79 -11.98
N TYR A 302 37.19 -17.45 -12.91
CA TYR A 302 35.78 -17.18 -12.66
C TYR A 302 34.89 -18.16 -13.41
N SER A 303 33.80 -18.49 -12.77
CA SER A 303 32.66 -19.21 -13.33
C SER A 303 31.36 -18.53 -12.89
N GLY A 304 30.24 -18.90 -13.47
CA GLY A 304 28.97 -18.28 -13.10
C GLY A 304 27.78 -19.17 -13.40
N PHE A 305 26.63 -18.81 -12.86
CA PHE A 305 25.36 -19.38 -13.24
C PHE A 305 24.36 -18.28 -13.62
N ALA A 306 23.40 -18.64 -14.45
CA ALA A 306 22.28 -17.79 -14.82
C ALA A 306 20.96 -18.56 -14.73
N PHE A 307 19.87 -17.84 -14.53
CA PHE A 307 18.51 -18.38 -14.52
C PHE A 307 17.52 -17.34 -15.06
N GLY A 308 16.39 -17.79 -15.61
CA GLY A 308 15.34 -16.91 -16.14
C GLY A 308 13.95 -17.35 -15.73
N ILE A 309 13.20 -16.44 -15.11
CA ILE A 309 11.87 -16.65 -14.54
C ILE A 309 10.84 -15.81 -15.28
N GLY A 310 9.77 -16.43 -15.81
CA GLY A 310 8.58 -15.69 -16.29
C GLY A 310 7.71 -15.26 -15.10
N ILE A 311 7.54 -13.96 -14.88
CA ILE A 311 6.83 -13.43 -13.70
C ILE A 311 5.34 -13.78 -13.78
N GLU A 312 4.73 -13.70 -14.96
CA GLU A 312 3.34 -14.11 -15.17
C GLU A 312 3.13 -15.58 -14.84
N ARG A 313 4.10 -16.45 -15.15
CA ARG A 313 4.04 -17.88 -14.82
C ARG A 313 3.96 -18.09 -13.32
N ILE A 314 4.77 -17.35 -12.55
CA ILE A 314 4.72 -17.40 -11.08
C ILE A 314 3.38 -16.86 -10.56
N ALA A 315 2.91 -15.72 -11.11
CA ALA A 315 1.64 -15.12 -10.73
C ALA A 315 0.46 -16.07 -11.01
N MET A 316 0.43 -16.70 -12.19
CA MET A 316 -0.59 -17.69 -12.55
C MET A 316 -0.60 -18.86 -11.58
N LEU A 317 0.56 -19.38 -11.22
CA LEU A 317 0.70 -20.50 -10.28
C LEU A 317 0.27 -20.08 -8.86
N LYS A 318 0.71 -18.91 -8.39
CA LYS A 318 0.44 -18.42 -7.04
C LYS A 318 -1.04 -18.11 -6.82
N TYR A 319 -1.67 -17.46 -7.79
CA TYR A 319 -3.07 -16.99 -7.68
C TYR A 319 -4.09 -17.93 -8.36
N GLY A 320 -3.66 -19.06 -8.91
CA GLY A 320 -4.54 -20.02 -9.55
C GLY A 320 -5.17 -19.52 -10.86
N ILE A 321 -4.49 -18.62 -11.57
CA ILE A 321 -4.95 -18.05 -12.84
C ILE A 321 -4.58 -19.03 -13.98
N ASN A 322 -5.55 -19.44 -14.77
CA ASN A 322 -5.38 -20.44 -15.84
C ASN A 322 -5.28 -19.87 -17.24
N ASN A 323 -5.46 -18.56 -17.39
CA ASN A 323 -5.32 -17.89 -18.68
C ASN A 323 -4.51 -16.59 -18.48
N ILE A 324 -3.38 -16.48 -19.17
CA ILE A 324 -2.48 -15.34 -19.07
C ILE A 324 -3.16 -14.01 -19.51
N LYS A 325 -4.14 -14.09 -20.43
CA LYS A 325 -4.86 -12.91 -20.95
C LYS A 325 -5.59 -12.14 -19.84
N LEU A 326 -6.04 -12.83 -18.77
CA LEU A 326 -6.67 -12.20 -17.61
C LEU A 326 -5.73 -11.22 -16.88
N LEU A 327 -4.42 -11.40 -17.00
CA LEU A 327 -3.42 -10.49 -16.45
C LEU A 327 -3.25 -9.20 -17.28
N PHE A 328 -3.70 -9.19 -18.53
CA PHE A 328 -3.53 -8.06 -19.46
C PHE A 328 -4.84 -7.33 -19.81
N GLU A 329 -5.98 -7.95 -19.55
CA GLU A 329 -7.30 -7.37 -19.85
C GLU A 329 -7.74 -6.27 -18.87
N SER A 330 -7.01 -6.10 -17.75
CA SER A 330 -7.30 -5.09 -16.71
C SER A 330 -8.73 -5.18 -16.14
N ASP A 331 -9.33 -6.38 -16.12
CA ASP A 331 -10.66 -6.59 -15.57
C ASP A 331 -10.66 -6.42 -14.05
N MET A 332 -11.34 -5.37 -13.57
CA MET A 332 -11.44 -5.05 -12.15
C MET A 332 -12.04 -6.18 -11.30
N ARG A 333 -12.86 -7.06 -11.89
CA ARG A 333 -13.43 -8.22 -11.18
C ARG A 333 -12.37 -9.26 -10.85
N VAL A 334 -11.36 -9.39 -11.71
CA VAL A 334 -10.19 -10.27 -11.48
C VAL A 334 -9.25 -9.61 -10.49
N LEU A 335 -8.91 -8.34 -10.70
CA LEU A 335 -7.97 -7.61 -9.84
C LEU A 335 -8.45 -7.50 -8.38
N LYS A 336 -9.76 -7.32 -8.16
CA LYS A 336 -10.37 -7.27 -6.81
C LYS A 336 -10.37 -8.61 -6.06
N GLN A 337 -10.13 -9.75 -6.73
CA GLN A 337 -10.03 -11.06 -6.09
C GLN A 337 -8.63 -11.38 -5.59
N ILE A 338 -7.65 -10.54 -5.94
CA ILE A 338 -6.25 -10.75 -5.61
C ILE A 338 -5.88 -9.67 -4.60
N ASP A 339 -6.03 -10.01 -3.33
CA ASP A 339 -5.62 -9.16 -2.21
C ASP A 339 -4.12 -9.33 -1.93
N ASP A 340 -3.50 -8.28 -1.34
CA ASP A 340 -2.09 -8.26 -0.91
C ASP A 340 -1.81 -9.30 0.19
#